data_4e12606e4360d1ed9c09274a8d182cbb
#
_entry.id   4e12606e4360d1ed9c09274a8d182cbb
#
_cell.length_a   1.000
_cell.length_b   1.000
_cell.length_c   1.000
_cell.angle_alpha   90.00
_cell.angle_beta   90.00
_cell.angle_gamma   90.00
#
_symmetry.space_group_name_H-M   'P 1'
#
loop_
_entity.id
_entity.type
_entity.pdbx_description
1 polymer ?
#
loop_
_entity_poly.entity_id
_entity_poly.type
_entity_poly.pdbx_seq_one_letter_code
_entity_poly.pdbx_strand_id
1 'polypeptide(L)'
;MKRELGDGYELDDDPDRIDIDAVHEYISGESYWGQGRPRERVERAVRKADRVVGLYKDGTQVGFCRAVTDDGANVAYLADVYVLTAHRGSGLGVELVREMVDNGPLASSTWLLHTRDMHGLYAKLGFGPPGERLMERSG
;
A
#
# COMPACT_ATOMS: atom_id res chain seq x y z
N MET A 1 6.28 -12.84 5.48
CA MET A 1 6.34 -13.75 4.33
C MET A 1 6.96 -13.03 3.15
N LYS A 2 7.86 -13.68 2.45
CA LYS A 2 8.62 -13.13 1.35
C LYS A 2 8.23 -13.79 0.04
N ARG A 3 8.09 -13.00 -1.02
CA ARG A 3 7.81 -13.53 -2.36
C ARG A 3 8.73 -12.88 -3.38
N GLU A 4 9.44 -13.67 -4.15
CA GLU A 4 10.28 -13.18 -5.21
C GLU A 4 9.48 -13.01 -6.51
N LEU A 5 9.75 -11.90 -7.22
CA LEU A 5 9.06 -11.55 -8.46
C LEU A 5 9.95 -11.66 -9.71
N GLY A 6 11.22 -12.04 -9.53
CA GLY A 6 12.20 -12.05 -10.61
C GLY A 6 12.91 -10.70 -10.74
N ASP A 7 14.02 -10.71 -11.49
CA ASP A 7 14.85 -9.51 -11.77
C ASP A 7 15.31 -8.76 -10.52
N GLY A 8 15.47 -9.47 -9.40
CA GLY A 8 15.88 -8.87 -8.13
C GLY A 8 14.78 -8.20 -7.35
N TYR A 9 13.54 -8.25 -7.82
CA TYR A 9 12.40 -7.72 -7.08
C TYR A 9 11.82 -8.74 -6.13
N GLU A 10 11.41 -8.27 -4.94
CA GLU A 10 10.72 -9.11 -3.98
C GLU A 10 9.70 -8.29 -3.18
N LEU A 11 8.68 -8.98 -2.70
CA LEU A 11 7.68 -8.45 -1.78
C LEU A 11 7.92 -9.07 -0.41
N ASP A 12 7.74 -8.28 0.65
CA ASP A 12 7.89 -8.78 2.01
C ASP A 12 6.93 -8.01 2.92
N ASP A 13 6.23 -8.73 3.78
CA ASP A 13 5.31 -8.14 4.75
C ASP A 13 5.88 -8.05 6.16
N ASP A 14 7.19 -8.23 6.31
CA ASP A 14 7.87 -8.05 7.60
C ASP A 14 7.91 -6.57 7.97
N PRO A 15 7.19 -6.14 9.02
CA PRO A 15 7.16 -4.72 9.39
C PRO A 15 8.52 -4.20 9.84
N ASP A 16 9.39 -5.07 10.36
CA ASP A 16 10.71 -4.66 10.83
C ASP A 16 11.66 -4.34 9.67
N ARG A 17 11.32 -4.78 8.48
CA ARG A 17 12.12 -4.52 7.29
C ARG A 17 11.77 -3.18 6.62
N ILE A 18 10.65 -2.58 6.98
CA ILE A 18 10.21 -1.34 6.33
C ILE A 18 11.20 -0.20 6.63
N ASP A 19 11.65 0.44 5.56
CA ASP A 19 12.50 1.62 5.63
C ASP A 19 11.61 2.85 5.83
N ILE A 20 11.48 3.29 7.07
CA ILE A 20 10.62 4.42 7.45
C ILE A 20 11.06 5.71 6.75
N ASP A 21 12.38 5.92 6.64
CA ASP A 21 12.88 7.13 5.98
C ASP A 21 12.51 7.15 4.51
N ALA A 22 12.57 6.01 3.83
CA ALA A 22 12.17 5.90 2.43
C ALA A 22 10.66 6.21 2.27
N VAL A 23 9.82 5.67 3.15
CA VAL A 23 8.39 5.93 3.13
C VAL A 23 8.12 7.42 3.34
N HIS A 24 8.75 8.01 4.35
CA HIS A 24 8.59 9.43 4.65
C HIS A 24 9.03 10.31 3.47
N GLU A 25 10.16 10.00 2.87
CA GLU A 25 10.69 10.77 1.74
C GLU A 25 9.69 10.80 0.58
N TYR A 26 9.12 9.64 0.24
CA TYR A 26 8.14 9.60 -0.84
C TYR A 26 6.84 10.31 -0.46
N ILE A 27 6.26 9.97 0.69
CA ILE A 27 4.95 10.50 1.09
C ILE A 27 5.00 12.01 1.26
N SER A 28 6.01 12.54 1.97
CA SER A 28 6.07 13.97 2.27
C SER A 28 6.56 14.80 1.10
N GLY A 29 7.32 14.22 0.18
CA GLY A 29 7.95 14.95 -0.92
C GLY A 29 7.29 14.75 -2.27
N GLU A 30 6.85 13.55 -2.59
CA GLU A 30 6.40 13.22 -3.95
C GLU A 30 4.91 12.88 -4.04
N SER A 31 4.28 12.40 -2.97
CA SER A 31 2.87 12.05 -3.04
C SER A 31 1.99 13.30 -3.06
N TYR A 32 0.81 13.20 -3.69
CA TYR A 32 -0.15 14.30 -3.67
C TYR A 32 -0.98 14.30 -2.38
N TRP A 33 -1.04 13.18 -1.67
CA TRP A 33 -1.93 13.03 -0.50
C TRP A 33 -1.25 13.32 0.83
N GLY A 34 0.08 13.33 0.88
CA GLY A 34 0.83 13.44 2.14
C GLY A 34 1.89 14.52 2.15
N GLN A 35 1.80 15.53 1.26
CA GLN A 35 2.79 16.60 1.18
C GLN A 35 3.08 17.21 2.55
N GLY A 36 4.37 17.25 2.91
CA GLY A 36 4.80 17.84 4.17
C GLY A 36 4.48 17.03 5.42
N ARG A 37 4.02 15.78 5.30
CA ARG A 37 3.69 14.96 6.46
C ARG A 37 4.96 14.72 7.30
N PRO A 38 4.92 14.99 8.63
CA PRO A 38 6.10 14.80 9.49
C PRO A 38 6.52 13.33 9.56
N ARG A 39 7.83 13.10 9.70
CA ARG A 39 8.38 11.75 9.77
C ARG A 39 7.77 10.93 10.92
N GLU A 40 7.61 11.54 12.08
CA GLU A 40 7.03 10.84 13.24
C GLU A 40 5.61 10.37 12.98
N ARG A 41 4.85 11.11 12.19
CA ARG A 41 3.48 10.72 11.81
C ARG A 41 3.49 9.55 10.83
N VAL A 42 4.43 9.57 9.88
CA VAL A 42 4.63 8.46 8.95
C VAL A 42 5.03 7.20 9.73
N GLU A 43 6.00 7.32 10.62
CA GLU A 43 6.45 6.20 11.43
C GLU A 43 5.32 5.59 12.23
N ARG A 44 4.50 6.43 12.87
CA ARG A 44 3.36 5.96 13.66
C ARG A 44 2.36 5.22 12.78
N ALA A 45 2.06 5.73 11.61
CA ALA A 45 1.12 5.09 10.69
C ALA A 45 1.63 3.72 10.24
N VAL A 46 2.92 3.61 9.95
CA VAL A 46 3.52 2.33 9.56
C VAL A 46 3.49 1.33 10.71
N ARG A 47 3.88 1.76 11.91
CA ARG A 47 3.94 0.86 13.06
C ARG A 47 2.57 0.41 13.56
N LYS A 48 1.54 1.24 13.38
CA LYS A 48 0.19 0.91 13.81
C LYS A 48 -0.66 0.24 12.73
N ALA A 49 -0.14 0.12 11.53
CA ALA A 49 -0.87 -0.56 10.46
C ALA A 49 -1.10 -2.03 10.83
N ASP A 50 -2.22 -2.56 10.41
CA ASP A 50 -2.54 -3.97 10.64
C ASP A 50 -1.71 -4.88 9.72
N ARG A 51 -1.34 -4.37 8.56
CA ARG A 51 -0.40 -5.06 7.67
C ARG A 51 0.33 -4.04 6.81
N VAL A 52 1.61 -4.31 6.56
CA VAL A 52 2.43 -3.55 5.62
C VAL A 52 3.03 -4.51 4.60
N VAL A 53 3.25 -4.04 3.40
CA VAL A 53 4.01 -4.77 2.38
C VAL A 53 5.01 -3.82 1.75
N GLY A 54 6.27 -4.23 1.71
CA GLY A 54 7.31 -3.51 1.02
C GLY A 54 7.67 -4.19 -0.28
N LEU A 55 8.02 -3.40 -1.28
CA LEU A 55 8.60 -3.86 -2.55
C LEU A 55 10.07 -3.48 -2.55
N TYR A 56 10.93 -4.44 -2.85
CA TYR A 56 12.38 -4.27 -2.79
C TYR A 56 13.03 -4.64 -4.12
N LYS A 57 14.03 -3.87 -4.52
CA LYS A 57 14.90 -4.19 -5.66
C LYS A 57 16.31 -4.41 -5.13
N ASP A 58 16.81 -5.63 -5.26
CA ASP A 58 18.15 -5.99 -4.77
C ASP A 58 18.36 -5.54 -3.31
N GLY A 59 17.33 -5.71 -2.48
CA GLY A 59 17.37 -5.37 -1.06
C GLY A 59 17.02 -3.93 -0.71
N THR A 60 16.86 -3.04 -1.68
CA THR A 60 16.48 -1.64 -1.45
C THR A 60 14.99 -1.45 -1.62
N GLN A 61 14.34 -0.81 -0.67
CA GLN A 61 12.90 -0.57 -0.73
C GLN A 61 12.57 0.43 -1.84
N VAL A 62 11.70 0.03 -2.77
CA VAL A 62 11.29 0.85 -3.91
C VAL A 62 9.77 1.00 -4.01
N GLY A 63 9.03 0.43 -3.07
CA GLY A 63 7.59 0.56 -3.01
C GLY A 63 7.05 0.15 -1.65
N PHE A 64 5.79 0.50 -1.40
CA PHE A 64 5.18 0.30 -0.10
C PHE A 64 3.67 0.39 -0.19
N CYS A 65 2.97 -0.31 0.68
CA CYS A 65 1.57 -0.07 0.99
C CYS A 65 1.25 -0.53 2.40
N ARG A 66 0.18 -0.01 2.97
CA ARG A 66 -0.28 -0.42 4.30
C ARG A 66 -1.78 -0.59 4.31
N ALA A 67 -2.25 -1.38 5.27
CA ALA A 67 -3.66 -1.64 5.48
C ALA A 67 -4.05 -1.36 6.93
N VAL A 68 -5.25 -0.82 7.11
CA VAL A 68 -5.87 -0.63 8.40
C VAL A 68 -7.22 -1.35 8.38
N THR A 69 -7.56 -2.04 9.46
CA THR A 69 -8.78 -2.85 9.51
C THR A 69 -9.61 -2.52 10.74
N ASP A 70 -10.84 -3.03 10.74
CA ASP A 70 -11.74 -2.97 11.90
C ASP A 70 -11.52 -4.16 12.84
N ASP A 71 -10.27 -4.50 13.10
CA ASP A 71 -9.86 -5.66 13.89
C ASP A 71 -10.09 -6.98 13.15
N GLY A 72 -9.82 -6.96 11.85
CA GLY A 72 -9.68 -8.18 11.05
C GLY A 72 -10.97 -8.84 10.64
N ALA A 73 -12.07 -8.16 10.77
CA ALA A 73 -13.33 -8.82 10.50
C ALA A 73 -13.88 -8.54 9.12
N ASN A 74 -14.25 -7.30 8.83
CA ASN A 74 -15.08 -7.04 7.67
C ASN A 74 -14.50 -6.06 6.67
N VAL A 75 -13.83 -5.01 7.15
CA VAL A 75 -13.39 -3.90 6.30
C VAL A 75 -11.91 -3.68 6.46
N ALA A 76 -11.23 -3.51 5.33
CA ALA A 76 -9.83 -3.12 5.30
C ALA A 76 -9.68 -1.87 4.42
N TYR A 77 -8.86 -0.93 4.86
CA TYR A 77 -8.56 0.27 4.11
C TYR A 77 -7.12 0.24 3.63
N LEU A 78 -6.94 0.39 2.33
CA LEU A 78 -5.63 0.40 1.68
C LEU A 78 -5.14 1.85 1.60
N ALA A 79 -3.92 2.10 2.09
CA ALA A 79 -3.38 3.45 2.17
C ALA A 79 -1.90 3.50 1.82
N ASP A 80 -1.45 4.69 1.43
CA ASP A 80 -0.05 5.03 1.19
C ASP A 80 0.63 4.09 0.20
N VAL A 81 -0.06 3.74 -0.88
CA VAL A 81 0.45 2.87 -1.94
C VAL A 81 1.35 3.65 -2.87
N TYR A 82 2.59 3.18 -3.05
CA TYR A 82 3.45 3.79 -4.07
C TYR A 82 4.49 2.81 -4.59
N VAL A 83 4.95 3.06 -5.80
CA VAL A 83 6.16 2.48 -6.39
C VAL A 83 6.97 3.64 -6.92
N LEU A 84 8.27 3.67 -6.65
CA LEU A 84 9.13 4.75 -7.12
C LEU A 84 9.09 4.82 -8.65
N THR A 85 9.15 6.04 -9.17
CA THR A 85 9.00 6.31 -10.61
C THR A 85 9.90 5.44 -11.49
N ALA A 86 11.16 5.26 -11.08
CA ALA A 86 12.12 4.47 -11.86
C ALA A 86 11.75 2.98 -12.00
N HIS A 87 10.82 2.50 -11.17
CA HIS A 87 10.41 1.09 -11.14
C HIS A 87 8.99 0.87 -11.64
N ARG A 88 8.37 1.90 -12.23
CA ARG A 88 7.01 1.82 -12.77
C ARG A 88 7.01 1.28 -14.18
N GLY A 89 5.85 0.81 -14.65
CA GLY A 89 5.63 0.41 -16.02
C GLY A 89 5.83 -1.07 -16.31
N SER A 90 6.12 -1.89 -15.29
CA SER A 90 6.30 -3.33 -15.44
C SER A 90 5.35 -4.17 -14.61
N GLY A 91 4.27 -3.57 -14.10
CA GLY A 91 3.25 -4.30 -13.35
C GLY A 91 3.56 -4.49 -11.87
N LEU A 92 4.61 -3.87 -11.35
CA LEU A 92 4.99 -4.03 -9.94
C LEU A 92 3.97 -3.45 -8.98
N GLY A 93 3.30 -2.36 -9.36
CA GLY A 93 2.22 -1.79 -8.55
C GLY A 93 1.06 -2.75 -8.38
N VAL A 94 0.69 -3.44 -9.43
CA VAL A 94 -0.36 -4.48 -9.38
C VAL A 94 0.08 -5.61 -8.46
N GLU A 95 1.31 -6.08 -8.59
CA GLU A 95 1.81 -7.17 -7.74
C GLU A 95 1.88 -6.77 -6.27
N LEU A 96 2.29 -5.53 -5.98
CA LEU A 96 2.34 -5.00 -4.63
C LEU A 96 0.94 -5.01 -3.98
N VAL A 97 -0.04 -4.49 -4.68
CA VAL A 97 -1.41 -4.43 -4.16
C VAL A 97 -2.01 -5.82 -4.08
N ARG A 98 -1.76 -6.68 -5.08
CA ARG A 98 -2.25 -8.07 -5.05
C ARG A 98 -1.73 -8.80 -3.81
N GLU A 99 -0.48 -8.61 -3.46
CA GLU A 99 0.08 -9.23 -2.25
C GLU A 99 -0.72 -8.83 -1.01
N MET A 100 -1.07 -7.57 -0.92
CA MET A 100 -1.84 -7.05 0.22
C MET A 100 -3.26 -7.59 0.24
N VAL A 101 -3.99 -7.53 -0.88
CA VAL A 101 -5.43 -7.77 -0.89
C VAL A 101 -5.81 -9.24 -1.14
N ASP A 102 -4.97 -10.00 -1.85
CA ASP A 102 -5.30 -11.38 -2.22
C ASP A 102 -4.49 -12.42 -1.46
N ASN A 103 -3.25 -12.13 -1.13
CA ASN A 103 -2.29 -13.14 -0.69
C ASN A 103 -1.98 -13.08 0.80
N GLY A 104 -2.84 -12.52 1.62
CA GLY A 104 -2.56 -12.41 3.03
C GLY A 104 -3.79 -12.63 3.91
N PRO A 105 -3.63 -12.35 5.21
CA PRO A 105 -4.68 -12.64 6.19
C PRO A 105 -5.93 -11.79 6.02
N LEU A 106 -5.87 -10.73 5.24
CA LEU A 106 -7.00 -9.81 5.04
C LEU A 106 -7.75 -10.06 3.73
N ALA A 107 -7.49 -11.18 3.06
CA ALA A 107 -8.03 -11.45 1.72
C ALA A 107 -9.56 -11.51 1.70
N SER A 108 -10.20 -11.89 2.80
CA SER A 108 -11.66 -11.98 2.85
C SER A 108 -12.36 -10.67 3.23
N SER A 109 -11.60 -9.62 3.43
CA SER A 109 -12.16 -8.30 3.80
C SER A 109 -12.83 -7.63 2.60
N THR A 110 -13.75 -6.72 2.91
CA THR A 110 -14.18 -5.72 1.92
C THR A 110 -13.14 -4.62 1.93
N TRP A 111 -12.50 -4.40 0.80
CA TRP A 111 -11.42 -3.42 0.68
C TRP A 111 -11.94 -2.07 0.19
N LEU A 112 -11.47 -1.01 0.84
CA LEU A 112 -11.76 0.37 0.46
C LEU A 112 -10.46 1.12 0.23
N LEU A 113 -10.48 2.10 -0.65
CA LEU A 113 -9.35 3.00 -0.88
C LEU A 113 -9.84 4.32 -1.48
N HIS A 114 -8.97 5.32 -1.46
CA HIS A 114 -9.15 6.55 -2.20
C HIS A 114 -8.02 6.70 -3.22
N THR A 115 -8.36 7.08 -4.43
CA THR A 115 -7.35 7.37 -5.46
C THR A 115 -7.84 8.51 -6.34
N ARG A 116 -6.91 9.37 -6.75
CA ARG A 116 -7.22 10.46 -7.68
C ARG A 116 -7.13 10.00 -9.13
N ASP A 117 -6.14 9.16 -9.44
CA ASP A 117 -5.76 8.91 -10.83
C ASP A 117 -5.34 7.46 -11.14
N MET A 118 -5.51 6.53 -10.20
CA MET A 118 -5.06 5.15 -10.39
C MET A 118 -6.19 4.13 -10.44
N HIS A 119 -7.39 4.57 -10.83
CA HIS A 119 -8.55 3.69 -10.93
C HIS A 119 -8.29 2.47 -11.83
N GLY A 120 -7.54 2.66 -12.92
CA GLY A 120 -7.23 1.56 -13.84
C GLY A 120 -6.39 0.45 -13.21
N LEU A 121 -5.45 0.81 -12.34
CA LEU A 121 -4.66 -0.18 -11.62
C LEU A 121 -5.54 -1.01 -10.71
N TYR A 122 -6.34 -0.34 -9.91
CA TYR A 122 -7.18 -1.01 -8.91
C TYR A 122 -8.31 -1.82 -9.57
N ALA A 123 -8.83 -1.37 -10.70
CA ALA A 123 -9.83 -2.12 -11.44
C ALA A 123 -9.32 -3.51 -11.86
N LYS A 124 -8.03 -3.64 -12.15
CA LYS A 124 -7.41 -4.94 -12.48
C LYS A 124 -7.48 -5.92 -11.33
N LEU A 125 -7.66 -5.43 -10.11
CA LEU A 125 -7.70 -6.23 -8.88
C LEU A 125 -9.12 -6.34 -8.32
N GLY A 126 -10.13 -6.00 -9.11
CA GLY A 126 -11.52 -6.17 -8.71
C GLY A 126 -12.15 -4.97 -8.01
N PHE A 127 -11.42 -3.88 -7.87
CA PHE A 127 -11.99 -2.66 -7.29
C PHE A 127 -12.90 -1.97 -8.31
N GLY A 128 -14.01 -1.44 -7.82
CA GLY A 128 -14.97 -0.70 -8.66
C GLY A 128 -15.61 0.43 -7.86
N PRO A 129 -16.62 1.08 -8.43
CA PRO A 129 -17.35 2.12 -7.69
C PRO A 129 -17.91 1.55 -6.39
N PRO A 130 -17.97 2.36 -5.33
CA PRO A 130 -18.48 1.87 -4.05
C PRO A 130 -19.96 1.51 -4.13
N GLY A 131 -20.36 0.57 -3.28
CA GLY A 131 -21.76 0.19 -3.16
C GLY A 131 -22.61 1.31 -2.59
N GLU A 132 -23.92 1.18 -2.75
CA GLU A 132 -24.87 2.22 -2.33
C GLU A 132 -24.88 2.48 -0.83
N ARG A 133 -24.36 1.55 -0.03
CA ARG A 133 -24.36 1.69 1.43
C ARG A 133 -23.20 2.52 1.95
N LEU A 134 -22.19 2.76 1.13
CA LEU A 134 -21.03 3.51 1.57
C LEU A 134 -21.34 5.00 1.57
N MET A 135 -21.04 5.64 2.69
CA MET A 135 -21.12 7.09 2.82
C MET A 135 -19.77 7.62 3.26
N GLU A 136 -19.37 8.75 2.72
CA GLU A 136 -18.12 9.40 3.07
C GLU A 136 -18.41 10.78 3.63
N ARG A 137 -17.66 11.14 4.67
CA ARG A 137 -17.68 12.50 5.22
C ARG A 137 -16.24 13.00 5.27
N SER A 138 -15.96 14.08 4.56
CA SER A 138 -14.62 14.68 4.54
C SER A 138 -14.30 15.36 5.86
N GLY A 139 -13.05 15.19 6.29
CA GLY A 139 -12.55 15.85 7.49
C GLY A 139 -12.01 17.25 7.24
#